data_a89ca91b7e251764159a33885ba6a04e
#
_entry.id   a89ca91b7e251764159a33885ba6a04e
#
_cell.length_a   1.000
_cell.length_b   1.000
_cell.length_c   1.000
_cell.angle_alpha   90.00
_cell.angle_beta   90.00
_cell.angle_gamma   90.00
#
_symmetry.space_group_name_H-M   'P 1'
#
loop_
_entity.id
_entity.type
_entity.pdbx_description
1 polymer ?
#
loop_
_entity_poly.entity_id
_entity_poly.type
_entity_poly.pdbx_seq_one_letter_code
_entity_poly.pdbx_strand_id
1 'polypeptide(L)' 'MYKSNNFKRQEMLERLEEERSLLASSPNLTEDVWEEIERLDNVISDLQYEIWNSDLN' A
#
# COMPACT_ATOMS: atom_id res chain seq x y z
N MET A 1 -9.04 -11.22 21.36
CA MET A 1 -8.85 -11.03 20.79
C MET A 1 -8.58 -10.07 20.24
N TYR A 2 -8.20 -9.59 19.77
CA TYR A 2 -7.96 -8.68 19.33
C TYR A 2 -7.51 -8.69 18.13
N LYS A 3 -7.85 -8.27 17.33
CA LYS A 3 -7.46 -8.36 16.24
C LYS A 3 -6.89 -7.39 15.96
N SER A 4 -6.77 -6.84 15.71
CA SER A 4 -6.04 -6.11 15.73
C SER A 4 -5.87 -5.03 14.90
N ASN A 5 -4.99 -4.08 15.14
CA ASN A 5 -4.62 -3.02 14.25
C ASN A 5 -4.04 -3.54 12.96
N ASN A 6 -3.46 -4.72 13.05
CA ASN A 6 -2.86 -5.32 11.85
C ASN A 6 -3.90 -5.67 10.82
N PHE A 7 -5.08 -6.07 11.30
CA PHE A 7 -6.14 -6.39 10.35
C PHE A 7 -6.50 -5.17 9.52
N LYS A 8 -6.61 -4.03 10.17
CA LYS A 8 -6.95 -2.81 9.46
C LYS A 8 -5.83 -2.36 8.55
N ARG A 9 -4.60 -2.54 9.03
CA ARG A 9 -3.45 -2.18 8.20
C ARG A 9 -3.38 -3.04 6.96
N GLN A 10 -3.68 -4.31 7.10
CA GLN A 10 -3.66 -5.20 5.96
C GLN A 10 -4.76 -4.86 4.97
N GLU A 11 -5.92 -4.48 5.47
CA GLU A 11 -6.99 -4.04 4.60
C GLU A 11 -6.58 -2.82 3.80
N MET A 12 -5.98 -1.87 4.49
CA MET A 12 -5.52 -0.66 3.82
C MET A 12 -4.42 -0.97 2.81
N LEU A 13 -3.53 -1.87 3.18
CA LEU A 13 -2.45 -2.26 2.28
C LEU A 13 -3.01 -2.86 1.00
N GLU A 14 -3.97 -3.75 1.13
CA GLU A 14 -4.58 -4.36 -0.05
C GLU A 14 -5.22 -3.33 -0.94
N ARG A 15 -5.91 -2.37 -0.33
CA ARG A 15 -6.55 -1.31 -1.10
C ARG A 15 -5.52 -0.46 -1.84
N LEU A 16 -4.45 -0.13 -1.17
CA LEU A 16 -3.41 0.67 -1.79
C LEU A 16 -2.73 -0.09 -2.93
N GLU A 17 -2.51 -1.37 -2.71
CA GLU A 17 -1.90 -2.18 -3.76
C GLU A 17 -2.82 -2.27 -4.97
N GLU A 18 -4.11 -2.36 -4.73
CA GLU A 18 -5.07 -2.39 -5.83
C GLU A 18 -5.05 -1.07 -6.60
N GLU A 19 -5.03 0.04 -5.87
CA GLU A 19 -4.98 1.33 -6.51
C GLU A 19 -3.72 1.49 -7.34
N ARG A 20 -2.61 1.05 -6.77
CA ARG A 20 -1.35 1.13 -7.50
C ARG A 20 -1.41 0.28 -8.77
N SER A 21 -1.99 -0.88 -8.67
CA SER A 21 -2.11 -1.77 -9.83
C SER A 21 -2.96 -1.14 -10.91
N LEU A 22 -4.05 -0.49 -10.50
CA LEU A 22 -4.90 0.18 -11.46
C LEU A 22 -4.18 1.30 -12.17
N LEU A 23 -3.41 2.07 -11.42
CA LEU A 23 -2.65 3.16 -12.01
C LEU A 23 -1.60 2.64 -12.96
N ALA A 24 -0.92 1.57 -12.57
CA ALA A 24 0.13 1.00 -13.39
C ALA A 24 -0.42 0.39 -14.67
N SER A 25 -1.69 0.00 -14.64
CA SER A 25 -2.33 -0.58 -15.83
C SER A 25 -2.90 0.47 -16.75
N SER A 26 -2.84 1.72 -16.35
CA SER A 26 -3.41 2.77 -17.17
C SER A 26 -2.70 2.87 -18.51
N PRO A 27 -3.47 3.09 -19.58
CA PRO A 27 -2.84 3.23 -20.89
C PRO A 27 -2.00 4.50 -21.02
N ASN A 28 -2.28 5.48 -20.19
CA ASN A 28 -1.55 6.75 -20.24
C ASN A 28 -0.75 6.94 -18.96
N LEU A 29 0.52 6.59 -19.00
CA LEU A 29 1.39 6.77 -17.85
C LEU A 29 2.10 8.10 -17.96
N THR A 30 1.42 9.14 -17.54
CA THR A 30 2.01 10.47 -17.52
C THR A 30 2.89 10.61 -16.28
N GLU A 31 3.59 11.76 -16.25
CA GLU A 31 4.43 12.04 -15.09
C GLU A 31 3.63 12.08 -13.80
N ASP A 32 2.43 12.64 -13.89
CA ASP A 32 1.58 12.72 -12.72
C ASP A 32 1.22 11.33 -12.21
N VAL A 33 0.94 10.43 -13.12
CA VAL A 33 0.60 9.07 -12.74
C VAL A 33 1.81 8.38 -12.13
N TRP A 34 2.98 8.59 -12.70
CA TRP A 34 4.19 8.01 -12.14
C TRP A 34 4.47 8.50 -10.73
N GLU A 35 4.24 9.78 -10.50
CA GLU A 35 4.42 10.33 -9.16
C GLU A 35 3.45 9.71 -8.17
N GLU A 36 2.23 9.50 -8.61
CA GLU A 36 1.24 8.87 -7.74
C GLU A 36 1.63 7.44 -7.41
N ILE A 37 2.11 6.71 -8.41
CA ILE A 37 2.57 5.35 -8.18
C ILE A 37 3.71 5.33 -7.19
N GLU A 38 4.63 6.26 -7.32
CA GLU A 38 5.76 6.33 -6.40
C GLU A 38 5.29 6.60 -4.98
N ARG A 39 4.33 7.50 -4.85
CA ARG A 39 3.81 7.81 -3.54
C ARG A 39 3.13 6.60 -2.93
N LEU A 40 2.34 5.90 -3.72
CA LEU A 40 1.68 4.69 -3.23
C LEU A 40 2.70 3.63 -2.84
N ASP A 41 3.76 3.51 -3.62
CA ASP A 41 4.82 2.57 -3.30
C ASP A 41 5.41 2.87 -1.93
N ASN A 42 5.65 4.14 -1.66
CA ASN A 42 6.23 4.52 -0.38
C ASN A 42 5.31 4.19 0.77
N VAL A 43 4.02 4.50 0.61
CA VAL A 43 3.07 4.22 1.67
C VAL A 43 2.92 2.72 1.87
N ILE A 44 2.87 1.98 0.77
CA ILE A 44 2.76 0.53 0.85
C ILE A 44 3.96 -0.04 1.59
N SER A 45 5.14 0.44 1.26
CA SER A 45 6.34 -0.04 1.91
C SER A 45 6.31 0.24 3.40
N ASP A 46 5.86 1.43 3.77
CA ASP A 46 5.76 1.78 5.18
C ASP A 46 4.79 0.88 5.91
N LEU A 47 3.66 0.63 5.30
CA LEU A 47 2.66 -0.24 5.92
C LEU A 47 3.17 -1.65 6.08
N GLN A 48 3.84 -2.15 5.06
CA GLN A 48 4.40 -3.49 5.14
C GLN A 48 5.41 -3.59 6.28
N TYR A 49 6.22 -2.57 6.41
CA TYR A 49 7.23 -2.57 7.47
C TYR A 49 6.55 -2.56 8.84
N GLU A 50 5.51 -1.76 8.98
CA GLU A 50 4.81 -1.67 10.27
C GLU A 50 4.12 -2.98 10.62
N ILE A 51 3.51 -3.60 9.63
CA ILE A 51 2.85 -4.87 9.86
C ILE A 51 3.86 -5.93 10.28
N TRP A 52 4.98 -5.94 9.59
CA TRP A 52 6.03 -6.91 9.89
C TRP A 52 6.58 -6.69 11.29
N ASN A 53 6.80 -5.45 11.65
CA ASN A 53 7.31 -5.13 12.98
C ASN A 53 6.33 -5.53 14.07
N SER A 54 5.05 -5.29 13.82
CA SER A 54 4.04 -5.66 14.79
C SER A 54 4.03 -7.15 15.04
N ASP A 55 4.24 -7.92 13.98
CA ASP A 55 4.24 -9.36 14.11
C ASP A 55 5.41 -9.85 14.94
N LEU A 56 6.54 -9.17 14.83
CA LEU A 56 7.72 -9.58 15.56
C LEU A 56 7.58 -9.34 17.06
N ASN A 57 6.75 -8.40 17.45
CA ASN A 57 6.52 -8.14 18.85
C ASN A 57 5.40 -8.98 19.37
#